data_8d4d3c780b6e075dd0040c4082212487
#
_entry.id   8d4d3c780b6e075dd0040c4082212487
#
_cell.length_a   1.000
_cell.length_b   1.000
_cell.length_c   1.000
_cell.angle_alpha   90.00
_cell.angle_beta   90.00
_cell.angle_gamma   90.00
#
_symmetry.space_group_name_H-M   'P 1'
#
loop_
_entity.id
_entity.type
_entity.pdbx_description
1 polymer ?
#
loop_
_entity_poly.entity_id
_entity_poly.type
_entity_poly.pdbx_seq_one_letter_code
_entity_poly.pdbx_strand_id
1 'polypeptide(L)'
;MLMIFFTNMNDANKAFMFVQKCTLPMILANSIAVAAAMLVISLIGKEKIRLKNEKKQISQTFQFWLFVCIVIAYAATSLFTYSLQTGMTSRETEILLNTNISDVERDIREASDKNLLEITRAAASEYKNGASLESLCDKYDVSGINIIGKNGVITKSTLPEFVGYDMSSGKQSKEFLTLLNDKDEFVQGYQPLSIDESITRKYAGVKLSDGGFIQVGYNA
;
A
#
# COMPACT_ATOMS: atom_id res chain seq x y z
N MET A 1 -26.92 5.52 -14.96
CA MET A 1 -26.06 5.36 -13.79
C MET A 1 -26.37 4.12 -12.96
N LEU A 2 -27.61 3.94 -12.49
CA LEU A 2 -28.01 2.73 -11.73
C LEU A 2 -27.64 1.41 -12.44
N MET A 3 -27.82 1.31 -13.76
CA MET A 3 -27.48 0.11 -14.54
C MET A 3 -25.98 -0.28 -14.47
N ILE A 4 -25.09 0.68 -14.40
CA ILE A 4 -23.63 0.41 -14.31
C ILE A 4 -23.27 -0.25 -12.96
N PHE A 5 -23.96 0.15 -11.89
CA PHE A 5 -23.81 -0.51 -10.59
C PHE A 5 -24.35 -1.94 -10.61
N PHE A 6 -25.49 -2.19 -11.25
CA PHE A 6 -26.06 -3.54 -11.35
C PHE A 6 -25.24 -4.49 -12.19
N THR A 7 -24.59 -4.01 -13.26
CA THR A 7 -23.73 -4.84 -14.13
C THR A 7 -22.35 -5.12 -13.55
N ASN A 8 -21.88 -4.33 -12.56
CA ASN A 8 -20.56 -4.46 -11.93
C ASN A 8 -20.66 -4.69 -10.41
N MET A 9 -21.64 -5.43 -9.94
CA MET A 9 -21.82 -5.71 -8.51
C MET A 9 -20.60 -6.38 -7.84
N ASN A 10 -19.75 -7.06 -8.61
CA ASN A 10 -18.57 -7.77 -8.08
C ASN A 10 -17.37 -6.84 -7.86
N ASP A 11 -17.40 -5.60 -8.35
CA ASP A 11 -16.29 -4.66 -8.19
C ASP A 11 -16.81 -3.21 -8.11
N ALA A 12 -17.32 -2.85 -6.93
CA ALA A 12 -17.90 -1.54 -6.68
C ALA A 12 -16.92 -0.37 -6.94
N ASN A 13 -15.62 -0.60 -6.75
CA ASN A 13 -14.58 0.42 -6.98
C ASN A 13 -14.40 0.71 -8.47
N LYS A 14 -14.43 -0.32 -9.32
CA LYS A 14 -14.39 -0.12 -10.78
C LYS A 14 -15.65 0.58 -11.28
N ALA A 15 -16.82 0.19 -10.79
CA ALA A 15 -18.09 0.83 -11.12
C ALA A 15 -18.05 2.32 -10.76
N PHE A 16 -17.54 2.66 -9.58
CA PHE A 16 -17.42 4.03 -9.10
C PHE A 16 -16.45 4.87 -9.93
N MET A 17 -15.26 4.35 -10.26
CA MET A 17 -14.31 5.03 -11.15
C MET A 17 -14.87 5.27 -12.54
N PHE A 18 -15.63 4.30 -13.07
CA PHE A 18 -16.28 4.46 -14.38
C PHE A 18 -17.35 5.55 -14.37
N VAL A 19 -18.19 5.56 -13.33
CA VAL A 19 -19.20 6.61 -13.12
C VAL A 19 -18.55 7.98 -13.02
N GLN A 20 -17.47 8.11 -12.26
CA GLN A 20 -16.74 9.37 -12.10
C GLN A 20 -16.16 9.89 -13.41
N LYS A 21 -15.53 9.04 -14.23
CA LYS A 21 -15.00 9.41 -15.55
C LYS A 21 -16.09 9.81 -16.52
N CYS A 22 -17.26 9.17 -16.44
CA CYS A 22 -18.37 9.43 -17.37
C CYS A 22 -19.27 10.59 -16.93
N THR A 23 -19.24 10.99 -15.65
CA THR A 23 -20.17 12.01 -15.11
C THR A 23 -19.99 13.37 -15.79
N LEU A 24 -18.76 13.86 -15.93
CA LEU A 24 -18.48 15.15 -16.55
C LEU A 24 -18.89 15.20 -18.03
N PRO A 25 -18.51 14.23 -18.88
CA PRO A 25 -18.98 14.19 -20.28
C PRO A 25 -20.50 14.07 -20.41
N MET A 26 -21.15 13.27 -19.52
CA MET A 26 -22.61 13.13 -19.54
C MET A 26 -23.34 14.41 -19.16
N ILE A 27 -22.84 15.16 -18.17
CA ILE A 27 -23.43 16.46 -17.80
C ILE A 27 -23.32 17.44 -18.95
N LEU A 28 -22.14 17.54 -19.59
CA LEU A 28 -21.93 18.42 -20.75
C LEU A 28 -22.80 18.00 -21.91
N ALA A 29 -22.86 16.74 -22.29
CA ALA A 29 -23.68 16.24 -23.37
C ALA A 29 -25.16 16.51 -23.15
N ASN A 30 -25.69 16.26 -21.95
CA ASN A 30 -27.07 16.54 -21.63
C ASN A 30 -27.37 18.05 -21.63
N SER A 31 -26.48 18.89 -21.15
CA SER A 31 -26.65 20.35 -21.19
C SER A 31 -26.68 20.88 -22.61
N ILE A 32 -25.81 20.39 -23.47
CA ILE A 32 -25.79 20.74 -24.91
C ILE A 32 -27.06 20.24 -25.61
N ALA A 33 -27.49 19.01 -25.32
CA ALA A 33 -28.71 18.46 -25.91
C ALA A 33 -29.97 19.26 -25.52
N VAL A 34 -30.09 19.68 -24.26
CA VAL A 34 -31.20 20.54 -23.81
C VAL A 34 -31.14 21.91 -24.47
N ALA A 35 -29.95 22.52 -24.55
CA ALA A 35 -29.81 23.81 -25.26
C ALA A 35 -30.14 23.69 -26.72
N ALA A 36 -29.72 22.64 -27.43
CA ALA A 36 -30.05 22.38 -28.81
C ALA A 36 -31.55 22.15 -29.02
N ALA A 37 -32.20 21.38 -28.16
CA ALA A 37 -33.64 21.16 -28.21
C ALA A 37 -34.41 22.46 -28.02
N MET A 38 -34.01 23.32 -27.10
CA MET A 38 -34.60 24.63 -26.89
C MET A 38 -34.44 25.54 -28.11
N LEU A 39 -33.28 25.54 -28.77
CA LEU A 39 -33.03 26.28 -30.03
C LEU A 39 -33.94 25.78 -31.15
N VAL A 40 -34.07 24.46 -31.30
CA VAL A 40 -34.96 23.87 -32.32
C VAL A 40 -36.42 24.24 -32.08
N ILE A 41 -36.89 24.13 -30.83
CA ILE A 41 -38.26 24.53 -30.47
C ILE A 41 -38.51 26.02 -30.75
N SER A 42 -37.54 26.87 -30.43
CA SER A 42 -37.61 28.31 -30.70
C SER A 42 -37.65 28.61 -32.21
N LEU A 43 -36.91 27.86 -33.03
CA LEU A 43 -36.90 28.01 -34.51
C LEU A 43 -38.19 27.52 -35.15
N ILE A 44 -38.74 26.38 -34.71
CA ILE A 44 -39.99 25.79 -35.25
C ILE A 44 -41.19 26.64 -34.85
N GLY A 45 -41.20 27.15 -33.59
CA GLY A 45 -42.28 27.98 -33.08
C GLY A 45 -42.40 29.37 -33.75
N LYS A 46 -41.49 29.74 -34.69
CA LYS A 46 -41.42 31.08 -35.30
C LYS A 46 -41.37 32.22 -34.27
N GLU A 47 -41.07 31.93 -33.03
CA GLU A 47 -40.84 32.94 -32.02
C GLU A 47 -39.45 33.55 -32.29
N LYS A 48 -39.45 34.72 -32.98
CA LYS A 48 -38.24 35.52 -33.07
C LYS A 48 -37.79 35.88 -31.68
N ILE A 49 -36.56 35.48 -31.32
CA ILE A 49 -35.85 36.01 -30.14
C ILE A 49 -35.62 37.49 -30.43
N ARG A 50 -36.63 38.33 -30.27
CA ARG A 50 -36.54 39.78 -30.38
C ARG A 50 -35.93 40.31 -29.09
N LEU A 51 -34.66 40.55 -29.12
CA LEU A 51 -33.92 41.30 -28.10
C LEU A 51 -34.31 42.80 -28.08
N LYS A 52 -35.33 43.23 -28.81
CA LYS A 52 -35.69 44.62 -28.95
C LYS A 52 -37.06 44.92 -28.34
N ASN A 53 -37.04 45.81 -27.40
CA ASN A 53 -38.02 46.52 -26.61
C ASN A 53 -39.42 46.65 -27.25
N GLU A 54 -40.31 45.71 -27.03
CA GLU A 54 -41.74 45.92 -27.18
C GLU A 54 -42.44 45.19 -26.00
N LYS A 55 -43.54 45.77 -25.55
CA LYS A 55 -44.34 45.37 -24.37
C LYS A 55 -44.34 43.84 -24.19
N LYS A 56 -43.41 43.34 -23.40
CA LYS A 56 -43.34 41.92 -23.04
C LYS A 56 -44.59 41.59 -22.25
N GLN A 57 -45.41 40.65 -22.72
CA GLN A 57 -46.47 40.08 -21.92
C GLN A 57 -45.83 39.53 -20.63
N ILE A 58 -46.43 39.79 -19.50
CA ILE A 58 -45.99 39.39 -18.14
C ILE A 58 -45.63 37.90 -18.11
N SER A 59 -46.36 37.07 -18.88
CA SER A 59 -46.11 35.63 -19.01
C SER A 59 -44.73 35.30 -19.59
N GLN A 60 -44.26 36.00 -20.63
CA GLN A 60 -42.95 35.75 -21.26
C GLN A 60 -41.77 36.14 -20.36
N THR A 61 -41.95 37.23 -19.63
CA THR A 61 -40.94 37.65 -18.65
C THR A 61 -40.83 36.65 -17.49
N PHE A 62 -41.98 36.14 -17.01
CA PHE A 62 -41.99 35.12 -15.97
C PHE A 62 -41.37 33.80 -16.41
N GLN A 63 -41.69 33.30 -17.59
CA GLN A 63 -41.08 32.09 -18.20
C GLN A 63 -39.57 32.23 -18.36
N PHE A 64 -39.06 33.38 -18.78
CA PHE A 64 -37.63 33.63 -18.90
C PHE A 64 -36.94 33.56 -17.54
N TRP A 65 -37.47 34.24 -16.51
CA TRP A 65 -36.90 34.22 -15.19
C TRP A 65 -36.94 32.82 -14.55
N LEU A 66 -38.01 32.09 -14.77
CA LEU A 66 -38.13 30.70 -14.30
C LEU A 66 -37.08 29.80 -14.94
N PHE A 67 -36.85 29.95 -16.25
CA PHE A 67 -35.79 29.22 -16.92
C PHE A 67 -34.39 29.57 -16.38
N VAL A 68 -34.10 30.84 -16.17
CA VAL A 68 -32.83 31.30 -15.60
C VAL A 68 -32.61 30.72 -14.20
N CYS A 69 -33.65 30.72 -13.37
CA CYS A 69 -33.58 30.10 -12.05
C CYS A 69 -33.27 28.58 -12.08
N ILE A 70 -33.90 27.85 -13.01
CA ILE A 70 -33.65 26.40 -13.18
C ILE A 70 -32.20 26.17 -13.62
N VAL A 71 -31.68 26.94 -14.56
CA VAL A 71 -30.30 26.81 -15.04
C VAL A 71 -29.29 27.12 -13.92
N ILE A 72 -29.55 28.18 -13.17
CA ILE A 72 -28.68 28.54 -12.03
C ILE A 72 -28.72 27.45 -10.95
N ALA A 73 -29.91 26.95 -10.59
CA ALA A 73 -30.04 25.89 -9.59
C ALA A 73 -29.34 24.59 -10.05
N TYR A 74 -29.45 24.23 -11.33
CA TYR A 74 -28.78 23.08 -11.89
C TYR A 74 -27.24 23.24 -11.88
N ALA A 75 -26.74 24.41 -12.28
CA ALA A 75 -25.30 24.71 -12.25
C ALA A 75 -24.76 24.67 -10.82
N ALA A 76 -25.47 25.27 -9.85
CA ALA A 76 -25.08 25.27 -8.45
C ALA A 76 -25.04 23.84 -7.87
N THR A 77 -26.06 23.03 -8.11
CA THR A 77 -26.07 21.63 -7.65
C THR A 77 -24.99 20.79 -8.31
N SER A 78 -24.71 20.98 -9.59
CA SER A 78 -23.63 20.28 -10.29
C SER A 78 -22.26 20.62 -9.74
N LEU A 79 -21.97 21.90 -9.50
CA LEU A 79 -20.72 22.36 -8.89
C LEU A 79 -20.54 21.84 -7.46
N PHE A 80 -21.61 21.88 -6.67
CA PHE A 80 -21.60 21.38 -5.29
C PHE A 80 -21.34 19.85 -5.25
N THR A 81 -22.06 19.09 -6.08
CA THR A 81 -21.87 17.64 -6.19
C THR A 81 -20.45 17.29 -6.66
N TYR A 82 -19.93 18.01 -7.64
CA TYR A 82 -18.55 17.82 -8.12
C TYR A 82 -17.52 18.10 -7.04
N SER A 83 -17.67 19.18 -6.29
CA SER A 83 -16.77 19.55 -5.19
C SER A 83 -16.77 18.48 -4.07
N LEU A 84 -17.93 18.01 -3.64
CA LEU A 84 -18.06 16.95 -2.65
C LEU A 84 -17.44 15.64 -3.13
N GLN A 85 -17.72 15.26 -4.38
CA GLN A 85 -17.25 14.00 -4.96
C GLN A 85 -15.73 13.99 -5.09
N THR A 86 -15.11 15.10 -5.51
CA THR A 86 -13.65 15.22 -5.63
C THR A 86 -12.99 15.12 -4.27
N GLY A 87 -13.54 15.76 -3.24
CA GLY A 87 -13.01 15.70 -1.88
C GLY A 87 -13.08 14.29 -1.26
N MET A 88 -14.18 13.59 -1.45
CA MET A 88 -14.34 12.20 -0.96
C MET A 88 -13.40 11.23 -1.69
N THR A 89 -13.34 11.30 -3.02
CA THR A 89 -12.50 10.39 -3.81
C THR A 89 -11.02 10.54 -3.50
N SER A 90 -10.51 11.75 -3.30
CA SER A 90 -9.11 11.97 -2.94
C SER A 90 -8.77 11.32 -1.59
N ARG A 91 -9.64 11.47 -0.62
CA ARG A 91 -9.46 10.90 0.73
C ARG A 91 -9.52 9.36 0.74
N GLU A 92 -10.47 8.79 0.02
CA GLU A 92 -10.60 7.33 -0.11
C GLU A 92 -9.41 6.73 -0.87
N THR A 93 -8.94 7.39 -1.93
CA THR A 93 -7.77 6.94 -2.69
C THR A 93 -6.51 6.97 -1.83
N GLU A 94 -6.32 8.00 -1.01
CA GLU A 94 -5.17 8.10 -0.09
C GLU A 94 -5.20 6.99 0.98
N ILE A 95 -6.37 6.72 1.57
CA ILE A 95 -6.54 5.63 2.56
C ILE A 95 -6.27 4.28 1.91
N LEU A 96 -6.83 4.01 0.73
CA LEU A 96 -6.62 2.76 0.00
C LEU A 96 -5.15 2.57 -0.40
N LEU A 97 -4.49 3.64 -0.85
CA LEU A 97 -3.08 3.60 -1.20
C LEU A 97 -2.20 3.27 0.00
N ASN A 98 -2.43 3.95 1.12
CA ASN A 98 -1.67 3.71 2.35
C ASN A 98 -1.91 2.30 2.91
N THR A 99 -3.16 1.80 2.85
CA THR A 99 -3.48 0.43 3.27
C THR A 99 -2.79 -0.59 2.37
N ASN A 100 -2.85 -0.43 1.05
CA ASN A 100 -2.19 -1.34 0.11
C ASN A 100 -0.66 -1.33 0.28
N ILE A 101 -0.04 -0.16 0.50
CA ILE A 101 1.40 -0.07 0.77
C ILE A 101 1.75 -0.83 2.04
N SER A 102 0.99 -0.65 3.13
CA SER A 102 1.23 -1.35 4.39
C SER A 102 1.07 -2.87 4.26
N ASP A 103 0.08 -3.32 3.49
CA ASP A 103 -0.14 -4.76 3.24
C ASP A 103 1.01 -5.35 2.42
N VAL A 104 1.44 -4.69 1.34
CA VAL A 104 2.58 -5.13 0.53
C VAL A 104 3.88 -5.12 1.34
N GLU A 105 4.11 -4.09 2.17
CA GLU A 105 5.29 -4.04 3.06
C GLU A 105 5.30 -5.21 4.05
N ARG A 106 4.14 -5.53 4.64
CA ARG A 106 4.01 -6.68 5.54
C ARG A 106 4.29 -7.99 4.81
N ASP A 107 3.69 -8.20 3.63
CA ASP A 107 3.84 -9.43 2.85
C ASP A 107 5.31 -9.64 2.41
N ILE A 108 6.00 -8.56 1.99
CA ILE A 108 7.43 -8.61 1.66
C ILE A 108 8.25 -8.97 2.91
N ARG A 109 7.93 -8.38 4.06
CA ARG A 109 8.63 -8.66 5.31
C ARG A 109 8.45 -10.12 5.72
N GLU A 110 7.21 -10.62 5.72
CA GLU A 110 6.92 -12.02 6.05
C GLU A 110 7.60 -13.01 5.09
N ALA A 111 7.58 -12.73 3.78
CA ALA A 111 8.28 -13.55 2.81
C ALA A 111 9.80 -13.55 3.03
N SER A 112 10.38 -12.39 3.35
CA SER A 112 11.80 -12.24 3.66
C SER A 112 12.17 -12.96 4.96
N ASP A 113 11.32 -12.89 6.01
CA ASP A 113 11.53 -13.60 7.28
C ASP A 113 11.52 -15.11 7.07
N LYS A 114 10.54 -15.60 6.32
CA LYS A 114 10.41 -17.02 6.00
C LYS A 114 11.61 -17.54 5.20
N ASN A 115 12.02 -16.80 4.18
CA ASN A 115 13.16 -17.17 3.35
C ASN A 115 14.46 -17.27 4.18
N LEU A 116 14.75 -16.25 5.01
CA LEU A 116 15.94 -16.26 5.86
C LEU A 116 15.91 -17.40 6.88
N LEU A 117 14.74 -17.72 7.41
CA LEU A 117 14.57 -18.84 8.33
C LEU A 117 14.79 -20.20 7.64
N GLU A 118 14.30 -20.39 6.42
CA GLU A 118 14.54 -21.60 5.62
C GLU A 118 16.05 -21.78 5.31
N ILE A 119 16.72 -20.69 4.94
CA ILE A 119 18.19 -20.69 4.75
C ILE A 119 18.90 -21.08 6.05
N THR A 120 18.48 -20.52 7.18
CA THR A 120 19.09 -20.80 8.48
C THR A 120 18.91 -22.26 8.91
N ARG A 121 17.72 -22.86 8.66
CA ARG A 121 17.48 -24.29 8.88
C ARG A 121 18.37 -25.18 8.01
N ALA A 122 18.49 -24.84 6.73
CA ALA A 122 19.36 -25.56 5.81
C ALA A 122 20.83 -25.46 6.22
N ALA A 123 21.29 -24.27 6.57
CA ALA A 123 22.65 -24.05 7.07
C ALA A 123 22.91 -24.83 8.38
N ALA A 124 21.93 -24.87 9.31
CA ALA A 124 22.03 -25.66 10.55
C ALA A 124 22.18 -27.16 10.25
N SER A 125 21.40 -27.69 9.30
CA SER A 125 21.47 -29.09 8.91
C SER A 125 22.80 -29.43 8.24
N GLU A 126 23.30 -28.62 7.33
CA GLU A 126 24.56 -28.84 6.64
C GLU A 126 25.77 -28.66 7.58
N TYR A 127 25.72 -27.68 8.49
CA TYR A 127 26.74 -27.52 9.54
C TYR A 127 26.86 -28.75 10.41
N LYS A 128 25.72 -29.35 10.81
CA LYS A 128 25.69 -30.62 11.54
C LYS A 128 26.34 -31.76 10.76
N ASN A 129 26.26 -31.74 9.43
CA ASN A 129 26.88 -32.72 8.53
C ASN A 129 28.36 -32.41 8.21
N GLY A 130 28.95 -31.41 8.86
CA GLY A 130 30.37 -31.08 8.74
C GLY A 130 30.73 -30.00 7.72
N ALA A 131 29.77 -29.28 7.16
CA ALA A 131 30.05 -28.15 6.27
C ALA A 131 30.75 -27.01 7.03
N SER A 132 31.72 -26.31 6.38
CA SER A 132 32.34 -25.13 6.96
C SER A 132 31.41 -23.91 6.90
N LEU A 133 31.56 -22.96 7.83
CA LEU A 133 30.73 -21.77 7.87
C LEU A 133 30.95 -20.88 6.64
N GLU A 134 32.19 -20.81 6.15
CA GLU A 134 32.55 -20.04 4.94
C GLU A 134 31.85 -20.60 3.72
N SER A 135 31.88 -21.93 3.53
CA SER A 135 31.19 -22.60 2.43
C SER A 135 29.67 -22.37 2.45
N LEU A 136 29.08 -22.37 3.65
CA LEU A 136 27.66 -22.10 3.82
C LEU A 136 27.32 -20.63 3.55
N CYS A 137 28.19 -19.72 3.97
CA CYS A 137 28.05 -18.29 3.73
C CYS A 137 28.03 -17.98 2.22
N ASP A 138 28.98 -18.55 1.47
CA ASP A 138 29.07 -18.40 0.03
C ASP A 138 27.88 -19.07 -0.70
N LYS A 139 27.53 -20.28 -0.27
CA LYS A 139 26.42 -21.06 -0.88
C LYS A 139 25.07 -20.36 -0.80
N TYR A 140 24.78 -19.74 0.34
CA TYR A 140 23.48 -19.11 0.60
C TYR A 140 23.49 -17.60 0.38
N ASP A 141 24.61 -17.02 -0.04
CA ASP A 141 24.81 -15.58 -0.28
C ASP A 141 24.34 -14.75 0.93
N VAL A 142 24.85 -15.13 2.12
CA VAL A 142 24.51 -14.45 3.38
C VAL A 142 25.70 -13.67 3.93
N SER A 143 25.42 -12.63 4.70
CA SER A 143 26.44 -11.68 5.16
C SER A 143 27.30 -12.21 6.30
N GLY A 144 26.91 -13.30 6.92
CA GLY A 144 27.67 -13.95 7.98
C GLY A 144 26.87 -15.01 8.73
N ILE A 145 27.60 -15.97 9.27
CA ILE A 145 27.06 -17.08 10.07
C ILE A 145 27.82 -17.17 11.38
N ASN A 146 27.09 -17.24 12.47
CA ASN A 146 27.61 -17.36 13.82
C ASN A 146 27.11 -18.66 14.48
N ILE A 147 27.97 -19.32 15.23
CA ILE A 147 27.61 -20.43 16.13
C ILE A 147 27.72 -19.94 17.57
N ILE A 148 26.63 -20.02 18.28
CA ILE A 148 26.54 -19.58 19.67
C ILE A 148 26.44 -20.81 20.60
N GLY A 149 27.30 -20.85 21.57
CA GLY A 149 27.30 -21.91 22.57
C GLY A 149 26.16 -21.79 23.59
N LYS A 150 25.95 -22.83 24.42
CA LYS A 150 24.94 -22.86 25.51
C LYS A 150 25.07 -21.70 26.49
N ASN A 151 26.28 -21.14 26.62
CA ASN A 151 26.58 -20.01 27.49
C ASN A 151 26.24 -18.64 26.87
N GLY A 152 25.67 -18.61 25.66
CA GLY A 152 25.33 -17.37 24.97
C GLY A 152 26.51 -16.63 24.34
N VAL A 153 27.69 -17.28 24.23
CA VAL A 153 28.89 -16.69 23.63
C VAL A 153 29.07 -17.24 22.22
N ILE A 154 29.48 -16.37 21.28
CA ILE A 154 29.81 -16.77 19.90
C ILE A 154 31.10 -17.59 19.93
N THR A 155 30.99 -18.85 19.54
CA THR A 155 32.14 -19.80 19.57
C THR A 155 32.84 -19.90 18.23
N LYS A 156 32.09 -19.72 17.11
CA LYS A 156 32.59 -19.67 15.74
C LYS A 156 31.81 -18.63 14.94
N SER A 157 32.48 -18.00 14.02
CA SER A 157 31.88 -16.98 13.13
C SER A 157 32.64 -16.93 11.80
N THR A 158 31.94 -16.64 10.70
CA THR A 158 32.53 -16.22 9.43
C THR A 158 33.22 -14.84 9.54
N LEU A 159 32.90 -14.08 10.61
CA LEU A 159 33.49 -12.78 10.93
C LEU A 159 34.32 -12.95 12.22
N PRO A 160 35.67 -13.04 12.09
CA PRO A 160 36.53 -13.38 13.25
C PRO A 160 36.39 -12.44 14.44
N GLU A 161 36.05 -11.17 14.19
CA GLU A 161 35.82 -10.15 15.21
C GLU A 161 34.64 -10.43 16.15
N PHE A 162 33.75 -11.31 15.76
CA PHE A 162 32.57 -11.67 16.56
C PHE A 162 32.83 -12.86 17.50
N VAL A 163 33.91 -13.60 17.29
CA VAL A 163 34.24 -14.74 18.14
C VAL A 163 34.58 -14.28 19.56
N GLY A 164 33.92 -14.87 20.54
CA GLY A 164 34.04 -14.49 21.95
C GLY A 164 33.05 -13.42 22.41
N TYR A 165 32.24 -12.89 21.51
CA TYR A 165 31.23 -11.90 21.88
C TYR A 165 30.09 -12.57 22.71
N ASP A 166 29.77 -11.98 23.88
CA ASP A 166 28.64 -12.38 24.71
C ASP A 166 27.35 -11.74 24.21
N MET A 167 26.42 -12.55 23.76
CA MET A 167 25.13 -12.10 23.21
C MET A 167 24.30 -11.30 24.23
N SER A 168 24.56 -11.43 25.51
CA SER A 168 23.89 -10.66 26.59
C SER A 168 24.33 -9.20 26.64
N SER A 169 25.48 -8.87 26.06
CA SER A 169 26.09 -7.54 26.13
C SER A 169 25.38 -6.50 25.30
N GLY A 170 24.68 -6.91 24.22
CA GLY A 170 24.02 -5.99 23.32
C GLY A 170 22.50 -6.10 23.37
N LYS A 171 21.79 -5.00 23.11
CA LYS A 171 20.34 -4.98 23.10
C LYS A 171 19.76 -5.86 21.97
N GLN A 172 20.33 -5.76 20.77
CA GLN A 172 19.93 -6.51 19.58
C GLN A 172 20.26 -8.01 19.75
N SER A 173 21.47 -8.34 20.15
CA SER A 173 21.95 -9.71 20.28
C SER A 173 21.23 -10.49 21.38
N LYS A 174 20.87 -9.82 22.49
CA LYS A 174 20.20 -10.43 23.64
C LYS A 174 18.86 -11.09 23.29
N GLU A 175 18.14 -10.61 22.28
CA GLU A 175 16.86 -11.19 21.85
C GLU A 175 17.00 -12.66 21.42
N PHE A 176 18.16 -13.04 20.86
CA PHE A 176 18.44 -14.41 20.43
C PHE A 176 18.66 -15.40 21.59
N LEU A 177 18.91 -14.92 22.81
CA LEU A 177 19.08 -15.81 23.98
C LEU A 177 17.80 -16.60 24.32
N THR A 178 16.65 -16.20 23.78
CA THR A 178 15.41 -16.98 23.85
C THR A 178 15.52 -18.35 23.19
N LEU A 179 16.45 -18.53 22.24
CA LEU A 179 16.76 -19.81 21.60
C LEU A 179 17.45 -20.82 22.54
N LEU A 180 18.10 -20.34 23.60
CA LEU A 180 18.70 -21.23 24.58
C LEU A 180 17.67 -21.88 25.52
N ASN A 181 16.49 -21.25 25.67
CA ASN A 181 15.47 -21.68 26.63
C ASN A 181 14.17 -22.13 25.92
N ASP A 182 13.40 -21.21 25.39
CA ASP A 182 11.97 -21.42 25.12
C ASP A 182 11.63 -21.59 23.64
N LYS A 183 12.52 -21.18 22.73
CA LYS A 183 12.25 -21.18 21.31
C LYS A 183 13.22 -22.05 20.54
N ASP A 184 12.73 -22.68 19.48
CA ASP A 184 13.57 -23.43 18.54
C ASP A 184 14.07 -22.56 17.39
N GLU A 185 13.34 -21.49 17.10
CA GLU A 185 13.60 -20.58 15.98
C GLU A 185 13.25 -19.13 16.36
N PHE A 186 14.00 -18.19 15.81
CA PHE A 186 13.77 -16.76 16.00
C PHE A 186 14.25 -15.97 14.78
N VAL A 187 13.43 -15.02 14.31
CA VAL A 187 13.79 -14.07 13.26
C VAL A 187 13.66 -12.66 13.81
N GLN A 188 14.67 -11.85 13.55
CA GLN A 188 14.73 -10.45 13.92
C GLN A 188 14.70 -9.60 12.66
N GLY A 189 13.92 -8.51 12.66
CA GLY A 189 13.92 -7.53 11.60
C GLY A 189 15.27 -6.81 11.48
N TYR A 190 15.41 -5.98 10.43
CA TYR A 190 16.61 -5.16 10.27
C TYR A 190 16.81 -4.24 11.47
N GLN A 191 17.98 -4.35 12.09
CA GLN A 191 18.40 -3.53 13.23
C GLN A 191 19.90 -3.21 13.13
N PRO A 192 20.35 -2.07 13.69
CA PRO A 192 21.77 -1.78 13.87
C PRO A 192 22.45 -2.87 14.72
N LEU A 193 23.66 -3.25 14.35
CA LEU A 193 24.41 -4.23 15.10
C LEU A 193 24.83 -3.67 16.48
N SER A 194 24.80 -4.53 17.51
CA SER A 194 25.28 -4.13 18.84
C SER A 194 26.79 -3.87 18.92
N ILE A 195 27.56 -4.42 17.97
CA ILE A 195 29.02 -4.25 17.89
C ILE A 195 29.37 -3.03 17.05
N ASP A 196 28.61 -2.75 15.98
CA ASP A 196 28.82 -1.61 15.07
C ASP A 196 27.46 -1.08 14.59
N GLU A 197 26.98 0.00 15.21
CA GLU A 197 25.69 0.60 14.91
C GLU A 197 25.58 1.20 13.49
N SER A 198 26.68 1.34 12.76
CA SER A 198 26.67 1.80 11.36
C SER A 198 26.19 0.73 10.39
N ILE A 199 26.21 -0.53 10.79
CA ILE A 199 25.80 -1.68 9.99
C ILE A 199 24.42 -2.14 10.43
N THR A 200 23.49 -2.18 9.48
CA THR A 200 22.12 -2.70 9.72
C THR A 200 22.02 -4.11 9.12
N ARG A 201 21.63 -5.07 9.92
CA ARG A 201 21.43 -6.46 9.51
C ARG A 201 20.10 -7.02 10.01
N LYS A 202 19.63 -8.00 9.26
CA LYS A 202 18.55 -8.89 9.64
C LYS A 202 19.15 -10.24 10.01
N TYR A 203 18.67 -10.86 11.07
CA TYR A 203 19.16 -12.14 11.53
C TYR A 203 18.04 -13.15 11.72
N ALA A 204 18.33 -14.41 11.41
CA ALA A 204 17.54 -15.55 11.87
C ALA A 204 18.43 -16.51 12.68
N GLY A 205 17.85 -17.16 13.65
CA GLY A 205 18.52 -18.17 14.48
C GLY A 205 17.72 -19.45 14.59
N VAL A 206 18.42 -20.58 14.62
CA VAL A 206 17.84 -21.92 14.79
C VAL A 206 18.64 -22.68 15.85
N LYS A 207 17.93 -23.30 16.79
CA LYS A 207 18.53 -24.10 17.85
C LYS A 207 19.24 -25.32 17.29
N LEU A 208 20.42 -25.61 17.81
CA LEU A 208 21.20 -26.78 17.47
C LEU A 208 20.98 -27.92 18.50
N SER A 209 21.22 -29.14 18.06
CA SER A 209 21.06 -30.35 18.91
C SER A 209 22.00 -30.40 20.11
N ASP A 210 23.09 -29.65 20.08
CA ASP A 210 24.06 -29.52 21.17
C ASP A 210 23.61 -28.50 22.24
N GLY A 211 22.45 -27.85 22.06
CA GLY A 211 21.87 -26.88 22.98
C GLY A 211 22.35 -25.44 22.79
N GLY A 212 23.23 -25.18 21.81
CA GLY A 212 23.50 -23.86 21.29
C GLY A 212 22.55 -23.49 20.12
N PHE A 213 22.91 -22.47 19.33
CA PHE A 213 22.16 -22.12 18.13
C PHE A 213 23.07 -21.57 17.05
N ILE A 214 22.63 -21.71 15.79
CA ILE A 214 23.21 -21.04 14.64
C ILE A 214 22.44 -19.76 14.35
N GLN A 215 23.15 -18.71 14.02
CA GLN A 215 22.58 -17.42 13.61
C GLN A 215 23.12 -17.06 12.23
N VAL A 216 22.21 -16.71 11.32
CA VAL A 216 22.53 -16.28 9.94
C VAL A 216 22.12 -14.83 9.78
N GLY A 217 23.02 -14.02 9.23
CA GLY A 217 22.83 -12.59 9.02
C GLY A 217 22.72 -12.21 7.56
N TYR A 218 21.85 -11.25 7.27
CA TYR A 218 21.65 -10.66 5.95
C TYR A 218 21.78 -9.14 6.04
N ASN A 219 22.59 -8.52 5.18
CA ASN A 219 22.75 -7.07 5.14
C ASN A 219 21.50 -6.40 4.53
N ALA A 220 21.25 -5.16 4.95
CA ALA A 220 20.23 -4.30 4.34
C ALA A 220 20.64 -3.84 2.94
#